data_64fdc088a4fa8c9db00d0a1f7783d81f
#
_entry.id   64fdc088a4fa8c9db00d0a1f7783d81f
#
_cell.length_a   1.000
_cell.length_b   1.000
_cell.length_c   1.000
_cell.angle_alpha   90.00
_cell.angle_beta   90.00
_cell.angle_gamma   90.00
#
_symmetry.space_group_name_H-M   'P 1'
#
loop_
_entity.id
_entity.type
_entity.pdbx_description
1 polymer ?
#
loop_
_entity_poly.entity_id
_entity_poly.type
_entity_poly.pdbx_seq_one_letter_code
_entity_poly.pdbx_strand_id
1 'polypeptide(L)'
;VESRGLGDVYKRQKKNLMEELRKIDRVIEREYSDAYRENLIVLDATTGQNALSQLREFNDVTNITGIILTKMDGTAKGGIAVAIQAEFGIPVKYIGVGEKVEDLQKFDSDTFVNALFDVDNGSDED
;
A
#
# COMPACT_ATOMS: atom_id res chain seq x y z
N VAL A 1 5.25 -19.56 26.58
CA VAL A 1 3.81 -19.74 26.80
C VAL A 1 3.05 -18.43 26.64
N GLU A 2 3.55 -17.34 27.21
CA GLU A 2 2.94 -16.02 27.05
C GLU A 2 2.99 -15.52 25.61
N SER A 3 4.09 -15.77 24.90
CA SER A 3 4.22 -15.37 23.51
C SER A 3 3.25 -16.13 22.60
N ARG A 4 2.91 -17.37 22.91
CA ARG A 4 1.89 -18.13 22.18
C ARG A 4 0.50 -17.53 22.38
N GLY A 5 0.17 -17.14 23.62
CA GLY A 5 -1.11 -16.52 23.94
C GLY A 5 -1.28 -15.19 23.20
N LEU A 6 -0.23 -14.38 23.15
CA LEU A 6 -0.23 -13.10 22.43
C LEU A 6 -0.38 -13.31 20.93
N GLY A 7 0.30 -14.32 20.37
CA GLY A 7 0.18 -14.66 18.97
C GLY A 7 -1.23 -15.11 18.58
N ASP A 8 -1.88 -15.91 19.43
CA ASP A 8 -3.24 -16.38 19.18
C ASP A 8 -4.25 -15.23 19.26
N VAL A 9 -4.08 -14.31 20.22
CA VAL A 9 -4.93 -13.12 20.33
C VAL A 9 -4.78 -12.25 19.10
N TYR A 10 -3.54 -12.01 18.65
CA TYR A 10 -3.27 -11.22 17.45
C TYR A 10 -3.94 -11.83 16.22
N LYS A 11 -3.81 -13.14 16.01
CA LYS A 11 -4.42 -13.83 14.87
C LYS A 11 -5.93 -13.73 14.87
N ARG A 12 -6.55 -13.87 16.06
CA ARG A 12 -8.00 -13.74 16.19
C ARG A 12 -8.49 -12.33 15.91
N GLN A 13 -7.78 -11.33 16.42
CA GLN A 13 -8.11 -9.92 16.18
C GLN A 13 -8.02 -9.59 14.69
N LYS A 14 -6.98 -10.07 14.02
CA LYS A 14 -6.77 -9.88 12.59
C LYS A 14 -7.90 -10.54 11.78
N LYS A 15 -8.26 -11.78 12.12
CA LYS A 15 -9.36 -12.48 11.48
C LYS A 15 -10.67 -11.74 11.63
N ASN A 16 -10.97 -11.25 12.84
CA ASN A 16 -12.18 -10.48 13.12
C ASN A 16 -12.21 -9.17 12.32
N LEU A 17 -11.07 -8.50 12.23
CA LEU A 17 -10.94 -7.27 11.45
C LEU A 17 -11.26 -7.55 9.97
N MET A 18 -10.73 -8.62 9.40
CA MET A 18 -10.97 -8.98 8.01
C MET A 18 -12.44 -9.37 7.76
N GLU A 19 -13.06 -10.06 8.71
CA GLU A 19 -14.50 -10.39 8.62
C GLU A 19 -15.36 -9.14 8.65
N GLU A 20 -15.03 -8.18 9.50
CA GLU A 20 -15.74 -6.90 9.55
C GLU A 20 -15.57 -6.10 8.27
N LEU A 21 -14.36 -6.09 7.73
CA LEU A 21 -14.08 -5.42 6.46
C LEU A 21 -14.91 -6.03 5.33
N ARG A 22 -15.07 -7.35 5.30
CA ARG A 22 -15.94 -8.03 4.34
C ARG A 22 -17.39 -7.59 4.46
N LYS A 23 -17.89 -7.44 5.69
CA LYS A 23 -19.24 -6.97 5.94
C LYS A 23 -19.43 -5.54 5.43
N ILE A 24 -18.48 -4.67 5.71
CA ILE A 24 -18.50 -3.28 5.24
C ILE A 24 -18.53 -3.26 3.71
N ASP A 25 -17.67 -4.06 3.09
CA ASP A 25 -17.60 -4.16 1.64
C ASP A 25 -18.94 -4.58 1.03
N ARG A 26 -19.60 -5.58 1.61
CA ARG A 26 -20.91 -6.04 1.16
C ARG A 26 -21.99 -4.97 1.32
N VAL A 27 -21.98 -4.23 2.43
CA VAL A 27 -22.94 -3.14 2.66
C VAL A 27 -22.75 -2.06 1.61
N ILE A 28 -21.52 -1.67 1.33
CA ILE A 28 -21.24 -0.65 0.32
C ILE A 28 -21.71 -1.12 -1.06
N GLU A 29 -21.43 -2.35 -1.44
CA GLU A 29 -21.90 -2.88 -2.72
C GLU A 29 -23.42 -2.90 -2.84
N ARG A 30 -24.11 -3.29 -1.75
CA ARG A 30 -25.56 -3.37 -1.75
C ARG A 30 -26.23 -1.99 -1.79
N GLU A 31 -25.73 -1.05 -0.98
CA GLU A 31 -26.37 0.26 -0.81
C GLU A 31 -25.92 1.30 -1.83
N TYR A 32 -24.71 1.15 -2.37
CA TYR A 32 -24.11 2.13 -3.26
C TYR A 32 -23.57 1.49 -4.54
N SER A 33 -24.32 0.54 -5.08
CA SER A 33 -23.89 -0.21 -6.28
C SER A 33 -23.67 0.66 -7.51
N ASP A 34 -24.38 1.79 -7.61
CA ASP A 34 -24.27 2.73 -8.73
C ASP A 34 -23.21 3.81 -8.53
N ALA A 35 -22.60 3.88 -7.35
CA ALA A 35 -21.60 4.89 -7.05
C ALA A 35 -20.22 4.47 -7.59
N TYR A 36 -19.45 5.46 -8.04
CA TYR A 36 -18.04 5.24 -8.33
C TYR A 36 -17.31 4.96 -7.02
N ARG A 37 -16.54 3.89 -6.99
CA ARG A 37 -15.89 3.44 -5.76
C ARG A 37 -14.41 3.21 -5.99
N GLU A 38 -13.60 3.77 -5.09
CA GLU A 38 -12.18 3.45 -4.98
C GLU A 38 -11.91 2.88 -3.61
N ASN A 39 -11.17 1.77 -3.58
CA ASN A 39 -10.71 1.15 -2.34
C ASN A 39 -9.21 1.39 -2.24
N LEU A 40 -8.82 2.31 -1.37
CA LEU A 40 -7.42 2.69 -1.21
C LEU A 40 -6.85 2.05 0.06
N ILE A 41 -5.66 1.49 -0.05
CA ILE A 41 -4.93 0.98 1.11
C ILE A 41 -3.72 1.89 1.37
N VAL A 42 -3.47 2.18 2.64
CA VAL A 42 -2.31 2.94 3.08
C VAL A 42 -1.25 1.96 3.58
N LEU A 43 -0.08 2.00 2.99
CA LEU A 43 1.03 1.12 3.34
C LEU A 43 2.26 1.93 3.70
N ASP A 44 3.00 1.46 4.69
CA ASP A 44 4.28 2.05 5.10
C ASP A 44 5.39 1.47 4.22
N ALA A 45 6.01 2.34 3.41
CA ALA A 45 7.03 1.93 2.45
C ALA A 45 8.29 1.37 3.11
N THR A 46 8.53 1.69 4.38
CA THR A 46 9.72 1.22 5.09
C THR A 46 9.61 -0.23 5.58
N THR A 47 8.41 -0.82 5.57
CA THR A 47 8.21 -2.17 6.10
C THR A 47 8.45 -3.28 5.08
N GLY A 48 8.67 -2.95 3.82
CA GLY A 48 9.05 -3.92 2.78
C GLY A 48 8.07 -5.08 2.65
N GLN A 49 8.52 -6.30 2.98
CA GLN A 49 7.70 -7.51 2.85
C GLN A 49 6.43 -7.48 3.71
N ASN A 50 6.45 -6.79 4.84
CA ASN A 50 5.24 -6.63 5.67
C ASN A 50 4.17 -5.85 4.92
N ALA A 51 4.55 -4.79 4.21
CA ALA A 51 3.60 -4.03 3.39
C ALA A 51 2.98 -4.91 2.30
N LEU A 52 3.78 -5.71 1.62
CA LEU A 52 3.29 -6.63 0.60
C LEU A 52 2.35 -7.68 1.17
N SER A 53 2.66 -8.21 2.35
CA SER A 53 1.80 -9.17 3.05
C SER A 53 0.46 -8.56 3.43
N GLN A 54 0.47 -7.32 3.94
CA GLN A 54 -0.75 -6.59 4.26
C GLN A 54 -1.60 -6.37 3.02
N LEU A 55 -0.97 -5.94 1.94
CA LEU A 55 -1.67 -5.71 0.68
C LEU A 55 -2.36 -6.99 0.19
N ARG A 56 -1.64 -8.11 0.25
CA ARG A 56 -2.18 -9.41 -0.17
C ARG A 56 -3.42 -9.79 0.65
N GLU A 57 -3.35 -9.63 1.96
CA GLU A 57 -4.45 -9.97 2.85
C GLU A 57 -5.67 -9.08 2.64
N PHE A 58 -5.47 -7.78 2.54
CA PHE A 58 -6.59 -6.85 2.31
C PHE A 58 -7.20 -7.04 0.92
N ASN A 59 -6.37 -7.33 -0.08
CA ASN A 59 -6.86 -7.55 -1.44
C ASN A 59 -7.70 -8.83 -1.57
N ASP A 60 -7.47 -9.82 -0.70
CA ASP A 60 -8.30 -11.03 -0.66
C ASP A 60 -9.71 -10.75 -0.11
N VAL A 61 -9.85 -9.71 0.70
CA VAL A 61 -11.10 -9.38 1.39
C VAL A 61 -11.92 -8.36 0.61
N THR A 62 -11.25 -7.38 0.04
CA THR A 62 -11.89 -6.31 -0.74
C THR A 62 -11.05 -6.05 -1.98
N ASN A 63 -11.67 -5.53 -3.03
CA ASN A 63 -10.97 -5.22 -4.27
C ASN A 63 -10.21 -3.90 -4.12
N ILE A 64 -8.92 -3.97 -3.86
CA ILE A 64 -8.06 -2.78 -3.73
C ILE A 64 -7.82 -2.19 -5.12
N THR A 65 -8.17 -0.93 -5.29
CA THR A 65 -8.05 -0.23 -6.57
C THR A 65 -6.89 0.73 -6.63
N GLY A 66 -6.32 1.11 -5.49
CA GLY A 66 -5.20 2.02 -5.45
C GLY A 66 -4.45 1.94 -4.13
N ILE A 67 -3.23 2.45 -4.15
CA ILE A 67 -2.31 2.37 -3.02
C ILE A 67 -1.77 3.75 -2.69
N ILE A 68 -1.68 4.03 -1.41
CA ILE A 68 -1.00 5.20 -0.87
C ILE A 68 0.23 4.69 -0.11
N LEU A 69 1.41 5.04 -0.57
CA LEU A 69 2.67 4.67 0.10
C LEU A 69 3.14 5.81 0.96
N THR A 70 3.29 5.56 2.27
CA THR A 70 3.81 6.55 3.20
C THR A 70 5.29 6.30 3.48
N LYS A 71 5.96 7.30 4.03
CA LYS A 71 7.37 7.23 4.45
C LYS A 71 8.34 6.88 3.30
N MET A 72 8.02 7.35 2.11
CA MET A 72 8.88 7.12 0.94
C MET A 72 10.25 7.78 1.08
N ASP A 73 10.34 8.84 1.86
CA ASP A 73 11.60 9.52 2.20
C ASP A 73 12.57 8.62 2.98
N GLY A 74 12.04 7.59 3.66
CA GLY A 74 12.85 6.63 4.40
C GLY A 74 13.32 5.43 3.60
N THR A 75 13.02 5.37 2.30
CA THR A 75 13.39 4.24 1.44
C THR A 75 14.31 4.70 0.31
N ALA A 76 15.17 3.78 -0.15
CA ALA A 76 16.02 4.02 -1.29
C ALA A 76 15.32 3.57 -2.57
N LYS A 77 15.25 4.46 -3.56
CA LYS A 77 14.84 4.15 -4.95
C LYS A 77 13.42 3.58 -5.13
N GLY A 78 12.57 3.65 -4.10
CA GLY A 78 11.17 3.22 -4.24
C GLY A 78 10.95 1.79 -4.70
N GLY A 79 11.80 0.88 -4.28
CA GLY A 79 11.70 -0.53 -4.67
C GLY A 79 10.37 -1.18 -4.34
N ILE A 80 9.73 -0.73 -3.26
CA ILE A 80 8.40 -1.23 -2.87
C ILE A 80 7.34 -0.93 -3.94
N ALA A 81 7.40 0.24 -4.58
CA ALA A 81 6.45 0.59 -5.64
C ALA A 81 6.60 -0.34 -6.85
N VAL A 82 7.85 -0.67 -7.21
CA VAL A 82 8.13 -1.61 -8.29
C VAL A 82 7.62 -3.01 -7.95
N ALA A 83 7.86 -3.46 -6.72
CA ALA A 83 7.41 -4.79 -6.26
C ALA A 83 5.89 -4.91 -6.28
N ILE A 84 5.18 -3.87 -5.84
CA ILE A 84 3.71 -3.84 -5.86
C ILE A 84 3.20 -3.93 -7.30
N GLN A 85 3.77 -3.17 -8.20
CA GLN A 85 3.35 -3.18 -9.60
C GLN A 85 3.61 -4.55 -10.24
N ALA A 86 4.75 -5.16 -9.95
CA ALA A 86 5.12 -6.46 -10.51
C ALA A 86 4.24 -7.58 -10.00
N GLU A 87 3.89 -7.58 -8.71
CA GLU A 87 3.14 -8.67 -8.09
C GLU A 87 1.63 -8.51 -8.21
N PHE A 88 1.12 -7.29 -8.06
CA PHE A 88 -0.33 -7.04 -7.97
C PHE A 88 -0.91 -6.29 -9.15
N GLY A 89 -0.12 -5.47 -9.84
CA GLY A 89 -0.62 -4.62 -10.90
C GLY A 89 -1.55 -3.51 -10.42
N ILE A 90 -1.59 -3.23 -9.12
CA ILE A 90 -2.44 -2.19 -8.54
C ILE A 90 -1.67 -0.86 -8.57
N PRO A 91 -2.28 0.23 -9.08
CA PRO A 91 -1.54 1.49 -9.19
C PRO A 91 -1.31 2.16 -7.84
N VAL A 92 -0.12 2.70 -7.66
CA VAL A 92 0.18 3.62 -6.56
C VAL A 92 -0.35 4.99 -6.96
N LYS A 93 -1.26 5.55 -6.18
CA LYS A 93 -1.91 6.83 -6.52
C LYS A 93 -1.29 8.02 -5.81
N TYR A 94 -0.84 7.84 -4.57
CA TYR A 94 -0.24 8.90 -3.78
C TYR A 94 0.96 8.36 -3.02
N ILE A 95 1.93 9.24 -2.79
CA ILE A 95 3.10 8.96 -1.96
C ILE A 95 3.23 10.02 -0.87
N GLY A 96 3.64 9.58 0.32
CA GLY A 96 3.96 10.46 1.43
C GLY A 96 5.46 10.54 1.60
N VAL A 97 6.00 11.76 1.54
CA VAL A 97 7.44 12.02 1.66
C VAL A 97 7.79 12.81 2.91
N GLY A 98 6.88 12.85 3.87
CA GLY A 98 7.04 13.54 5.14
C GLY A 98 5.79 13.40 5.98
N GLU A 99 5.62 14.27 6.97
CA GLU A 99 4.50 14.19 7.92
C GLU A 99 3.42 15.24 7.72
N LYS A 100 3.66 16.24 6.87
CA LYS A 100 2.72 17.33 6.61
C LYS A 100 1.77 16.97 5.49
N VAL A 101 0.63 17.65 5.44
CA VAL A 101 -0.35 17.46 4.36
C VAL A 101 0.27 17.73 2.99
N GLU A 102 1.13 18.74 2.89
CA GLU A 102 1.83 19.09 1.65
C GLU A 102 2.80 17.99 1.20
N ASP A 103 3.18 17.11 2.10
CA ASP A 103 4.10 16.01 1.81
C ASP A 103 3.40 14.79 1.22
N LEU A 104 2.07 14.81 1.12
CA LEU A 104 1.30 13.82 0.39
C LEU A 104 1.17 14.28 -1.07
N GLN A 105 1.82 13.56 -1.96
CA GLN A 105 1.91 13.95 -3.36
C GLN A 105 1.26 12.91 -4.25
N LYS A 106 0.65 13.36 -5.34
CA LYS A 106 0.13 12.46 -6.35
C LYS A 106 1.31 11.74 -7.01
N PHE A 107 1.20 10.42 -7.13
CA PHE A 107 2.25 9.62 -7.73
C PHE A 107 2.17 9.72 -9.26
N ASP A 108 3.30 10.04 -9.87
CA ASP A 108 3.47 10.06 -11.32
C ASP A 108 4.51 9.01 -11.68
N SER A 109 4.06 7.94 -12.33
CA SER A 109 4.94 6.82 -12.69
C SER A 109 6.04 7.22 -13.66
N ASP A 110 5.75 8.12 -14.59
CA ASP A 110 6.75 8.58 -15.55
C ASP A 110 7.86 9.40 -14.88
N THR A 111 7.48 10.32 -14.00
CA THR A 111 8.44 11.10 -13.22
C THR A 111 9.27 10.19 -12.31
N PHE A 112 8.64 9.19 -11.72
CA PHE A 112 9.33 8.22 -10.86
C PHE A 112 10.37 7.41 -11.62
N VAL A 113 9.99 6.87 -12.78
CA VAL A 113 10.90 6.10 -13.64
C VAL A 113 12.05 6.98 -14.12
N ASN A 114 11.76 8.20 -14.56
CA ASN A 114 12.78 9.13 -15.02
C ASN A 114 13.77 9.47 -13.90
N ALA A 115 13.27 9.66 -12.67
CA ALA A 115 14.13 9.93 -11.52
C ALA A 115 15.08 8.76 -11.23
N LEU A 116 14.61 7.52 -11.37
CA LEU A 116 15.45 6.33 -11.22
C LEU A 116 16.57 6.29 -12.27
N PHE A 117 16.23 6.54 -13.54
CA PHE A 117 17.22 6.54 -14.61
C PHE A 117 18.17 7.72 -14.52
N ASP A 118 17.70 8.89 -14.14
CA ASP A 118 18.55 10.08 -13.96
C ASP A 118 19.60 9.86 -12.86
N VAL A 119 19.22 9.19 -11.78
CA VAL A 119 20.18 8.85 -10.72
C VAL A 119 21.26 7.90 -11.24
N ASP A 120 20.87 6.91 -12.04
CA ASP A 120 21.80 5.98 -12.64
C ASP A 120 22.70 6.67 -13.66
N ASN A 121 22.15 7.53 -14.49
CA ASN A 121 22.91 8.31 -15.48
C ASN A 121 23.87 9.31 -14.80
N GLY A 122 23.45 9.91 -13.69
CA GLY A 122 24.29 10.82 -12.92
C GLY A 122 25.51 10.14 -12.32
N SER A 123 25.40 8.85 -11.97
CA SER A 123 26.52 8.09 -11.46
C SER A 123 27.51 7.70 -12.56
N ASP A 124 27.05 7.58 -13.80
CA ASP A 124 27.88 7.24 -14.94
C ASP A 124 28.68 8.43 -15.51
N GLU A 125 28.22 9.66 -15.25
CA GLU A 125 28.89 10.87 -15.71
C GLU A 125 30.10 11.26 -14.84
N ASP A 126 30.19 10.75 -13.64
CA ASP A 126 31.28 11.03 -12.72
C ASP A 126 32.37 9.94 -12.76
#